data_f4fe455dce675d73086ed7b315adc2f5
#
_entry.id   f4fe455dce675d73086ed7b315adc2f5
#
_cell.length_a   1.000
_cell.length_b   1.000
_cell.length_c   1.000
_cell.angle_alpha   90.00
_cell.angle_beta   90.00
_cell.angle_gamma   90.00
#
_symmetry.space_group_name_H-M   'P 1'
#
loop_
_entity.id
_entity.type
_entity.pdbx_description
1 polymer ?
#
loop_
_entity_poly.entity_id
_entity_poly.type
_entity_poly.pdbx_seq_one_letter_code
_entity_poly.pdbx_strand_id
1 'polypeptide(L)'
;DVEQILPQCYVSYRPLLVDGLCFFLERMPAHRLAEIVSDQFEMAADTSFADRVLALLHRCPTLHKLGQIVSRDRRLSNELRLRLQRLESVTPTTRLDDLPPDVLQELENMGDIELSAHPLAEASVAVVLPFTWQGKRSHDPQHGVFKVLKPGVEERLFEELEIWAELGAFLEERCEYHVLPRLDYRETLDSVRRLLKQEVHFEREQKHLTEAADFYARDTNVIIPRLLPFCSSRITAMERVFGDKVTDVKIGGSNRIKLADLVFEALVARPFWTRAEVCQFHADPHAGNMLCTQDERLAIFDWTLVGRLTKQQRVDLVQIVLGGIT
;
A
#
# COMPACT_ATOMS: atom_id res chain seq x y z
N ASP A 1 -18.69 18.25 -6.78
CA ASP A 1 -19.36 18.58 -5.51
C ASP A 1 -18.93 17.61 -4.42
N VAL A 2 -18.17 18.10 -3.44
CA VAL A 2 -17.69 17.31 -2.27
C VAL A 2 -18.86 16.65 -1.53
N GLU A 3 -20.07 17.20 -1.66
CA GLU A 3 -21.32 16.63 -1.08
C GLU A 3 -21.64 15.23 -1.58
N GLN A 4 -21.26 14.89 -2.80
CA GLN A 4 -21.55 13.58 -3.38
C GLN A 4 -20.62 12.47 -2.87
N ILE A 5 -19.52 12.85 -2.23
CA ILE A 5 -18.48 11.92 -1.78
C ILE A 5 -18.60 11.65 -0.28
N LEU A 6 -18.96 12.68 0.51
CA LEU A 6 -18.98 12.54 1.96
C LEU A 6 -20.23 11.79 2.44
N PRO A 7 -20.05 10.73 3.26
CA PRO A 7 -21.15 10.13 3.99
C PRO A 7 -21.89 11.18 4.82
N GLN A 8 -23.22 11.04 4.99
CA GLN A 8 -24.01 11.97 5.77
C GLN A 8 -23.47 12.19 7.19
N CYS A 9 -22.89 11.17 7.81
CA CYS A 9 -22.27 11.28 9.13
C CYS A 9 -21.02 12.18 9.17
N TYR A 10 -20.44 12.53 8.01
CA TYR A 10 -19.26 13.38 7.89
C TYR A 10 -19.54 14.74 7.23
N VAL A 11 -20.79 15.06 6.89
CA VAL A 11 -21.13 16.32 6.21
C VAL A 11 -20.72 17.55 7.02
N SER A 12 -20.78 17.49 8.35
CA SER A 12 -20.32 18.57 9.22
C SER A 12 -18.81 18.86 9.10
N TYR A 13 -18.00 17.88 8.67
CA TYR A 13 -16.55 18.03 8.47
C TYR A 13 -16.19 18.53 7.07
N ARG A 14 -17.18 18.77 6.19
CA ARG A 14 -16.93 19.25 4.82
C ARG A 14 -16.09 20.55 4.77
N PRO A 15 -16.39 21.60 5.58
CA PRO A 15 -15.58 22.81 5.56
C PRO A 15 -14.12 22.54 5.92
N LEU A 16 -13.91 21.70 6.94
CA LEU A 16 -12.57 21.31 7.37
C LEU A 16 -11.79 20.56 6.30
N LEU A 17 -12.46 19.65 5.56
CA LEU A 17 -11.82 18.92 4.44
C LEU A 17 -11.46 19.85 3.29
N VAL A 18 -12.31 20.82 2.96
CA VAL A 18 -12.03 21.83 1.94
C VAL A 18 -10.85 22.70 2.36
N ASP A 19 -10.85 23.19 3.61
CA ASP A 19 -9.76 23.99 4.15
C ASP A 19 -8.43 23.21 4.12
N GLY A 20 -8.45 21.95 4.55
CA GLY A 20 -7.26 21.08 4.54
C GLY A 20 -6.73 20.82 3.13
N LEU A 21 -7.61 20.59 2.16
CA LEU A 21 -7.20 20.39 0.77
C LEU A 21 -6.66 21.68 0.16
N CYS A 22 -7.28 22.82 0.40
CA CYS A 22 -6.76 24.13 -0.04
C CYS A 22 -5.39 24.40 0.58
N PHE A 23 -5.24 24.19 1.88
CA PHE A 23 -3.96 24.34 2.58
C PHE A 23 -2.86 23.49 1.96
N PHE A 24 -3.16 22.23 1.64
CA PHE A 24 -2.24 21.30 1.02
C PHE A 24 -1.82 21.75 -0.38
N LEU A 25 -2.79 22.12 -1.23
CA LEU A 25 -2.53 22.53 -2.61
C LEU A 25 -1.80 23.89 -2.68
N GLU A 26 -2.14 24.86 -1.83
CA GLU A 26 -1.49 26.18 -1.79
C GLU A 26 0.00 26.11 -1.41
N ARG A 27 0.41 25.09 -0.66
CA ARG A 27 1.81 24.90 -0.24
C ARG A 27 2.59 23.97 -1.16
N MET A 28 1.93 23.37 -2.13
CA MET A 28 2.60 22.51 -3.09
C MET A 28 3.53 23.33 -4.00
N PRO A 29 4.70 22.79 -4.40
CA PRO A 29 5.57 23.42 -5.38
C PRO A 29 4.80 23.81 -6.65
N ALA A 30 5.05 25.04 -7.16
CA ALA A 30 4.28 25.60 -8.26
C ALA A 30 4.25 24.71 -9.53
N HIS A 31 5.37 24.04 -9.85
CA HIS A 31 5.45 23.14 -10.99
C HIS A 31 4.52 21.93 -10.83
N ARG A 32 4.44 21.34 -9.64
CA ARG A 32 3.55 20.20 -9.35
C ARG A 32 2.08 20.61 -9.38
N LEU A 33 1.78 21.78 -8.78
CA LEU A 33 0.42 22.34 -8.84
C LEU A 33 -0.01 22.57 -10.29
N ALA A 34 0.90 23.11 -11.13
CA ALA A 34 0.63 23.33 -12.56
C ALA A 34 0.31 22.01 -13.29
N GLU A 35 1.05 20.92 -13.02
CA GLU A 35 0.77 19.60 -13.58
C GLU A 35 -0.62 19.09 -13.17
N ILE A 36 -0.98 19.19 -11.89
CA ILE A 36 -2.29 18.79 -11.39
C ILE A 36 -3.41 19.59 -12.05
N VAL A 37 -3.23 20.89 -12.17
CA VAL A 37 -4.20 21.78 -12.81
C VAL A 37 -4.34 21.46 -14.31
N SER A 38 -3.22 21.23 -15.02
CA SER A 38 -3.23 20.82 -16.44
C SER A 38 -4.04 19.54 -16.64
N ASP A 39 -3.77 18.50 -15.83
CA ASP A 39 -4.53 17.24 -15.90
C ASP A 39 -6.04 17.47 -15.71
N GLN A 40 -6.43 18.34 -14.78
CA GLN A 40 -7.84 18.65 -14.53
C GLN A 40 -8.50 19.38 -15.71
N PHE A 41 -7.76 20.23 -16.41
CA PHE A 41 -8.26 20.94 -17.60
C PHE A 41 -8.32 20.04 -18.84
N GLU A 42 -7.40 19.08 -18.96
CA GLU A 42 -7.38 18.13 -20.07
C GLU A 42 -8.52 17.09 -20.00
N MET A 43 -9.08 16.89 -18.81
CA MET A 43 -10.22 16.01 -18.64
C MET A 43 -11.47 16.54 -19.33
N ALA A 44 -12.25 15.63 -19.95
CA ALA A 44 -13.52 15.97 -20.57
C ALA A 44 -14.46 16.69 -19.58
N ALA A 45 -15.28 17.61 -20.10
CA ALA A 45 -16.16 18.44 -19.28
C ALA A 45 -17.18 17.59 -18.48
N ASP A 46 -17.58 16.44 -19.02
CA ASP A 46 -18.51 15.47 -18.42
C ASP A 46 -17.82 14.45 -17.49
N THR A 47 -16.48 14.56 -17.30
CA THR A 47 -15.77 13.69 -16.37
C THR A 47 -16.34 13.82 -14.97
N SER A 48 -16.67 12.68 -14.35
CA SER A 48 -17.26 12.67 -13.01
C SER A 48 -16.33 13.30 -11.97
N PHE A 49 -16.90 13.90 -10.93
CA PHE A 49 -16.11 14.46 -9.83
C PHE A 49 -15.23 13.40 -9.15
N ALA A 50 -15.71 12.17 -9.02
CA ALA A 50 -14.93 11.08 -8.44
C ALA A 50 -13.70 10.73 -9.29
N ASP A 51 -13.80 10.77 -10.63
CA ASP A 51 -12.65 10.52 -11.51
C ASP A 51 -11.64 11.67 -11.45
N ARG A 52 -12.11 12.92 -11.30
CA ARG A 52 -11.23 14.08 -11.07
C ARG A 52 -10.47 13.98 -9.74
N VAL A 53 -11.14 13.51 -8.68
CA VAL A 53 -10.49 13.25 -7.39
C VAL A 53 -9.45 12.12 -7.53
N LEU A 54 -9.76 11.04 -8.23
CA LEU A 54 -8.79 9.96 -8.48
C LEU A 54 -7.54 10.47 -9.20
N ALA A 55 -7.70 11.32 -10.21
CA ALA A 55 -6.56 11.92 -10.92
C ALA A 55 -5.68 12.74 -9.99
N LEU A 56 -6.27 13.55 -9.10
CA LEU A 56 -5.54 14.28 -8.06
C LEU A 56 -4.78 13.31 -7.13
N LEU A 57 -5.46 12.26 -6.64
CA LEU A 57 -4.85 11.27 -5.75
C LEU A 57 -3.66 10.57 -6.41
N HIS A 58 -3.72 10.29 -7.71
CA HIS A 58 -2.61 9.68 -8.45
C HIS A 58 -1.35 10.56 -8.51
N ARG A 59 -1.50 11.89 -8.53
CA ARG A 59 -0.38 12.83 -8.57
C ARG A 59 0.30 13.04 -7.22
N CYS A 60 -0.36 12.69 -6.12
CA CYS A 60 0.08 12.95 -4.76
C CYS A 60 0.27 11.65 -3.98
N PRO A 61 1.50 11.15 -3.77
CA PRO A 61 1.75 9.89 -3.06
C PRO A 61 1.06 9.80 -1.69
N THR A 62 1.05 10.88 -0.90
CA THR A 62 0.40 10.89 0.41
C THR A 62 -1.13 10.80 0.30
N LEU A 63 -1.73 11.56 -0.63
CA LEU A 63 -3.17 11.51 -0.87
C LEU A 63 -3.58 10.19 -1.50
N HIS A 64 -2.75 9.60 -2.36
CA HIS A 64 -2.97 8.27 -2.93
C HIS A 64 -3.12 7.23 -1.80
N LYS A 65 -2.16 7.19 -0.88
CA LYS A 65 -2.21 6.26 0.27
C LYS A 65 -3.40 6.54 1.19
N LEU A 66 -3.70 7.81 1.43
CA LEU A 66 -4.90 8.19 2.18
C LEU A 66 -6.18 7.67 1.48
N GLY A 67 -6.27 7.82 0.16
CA GLY A 67 -7.38 7.28 -0.65
C GLY A 67 -7.53 5.76 -0.50
N GLN A 68 -6.44 5.01 -0.50
CA GLN A 68 -6.45 3.57 -0.24
C GLN A 68 -7.01 3.24 1.16
N ILE A 69 -6.60 3.98 2.20
CA ILE A 69 -7.10 3.79 3.58
C ILE A 69 -8.59 4.10 3.64
N VAL A 70 -9.00 5.23 3.08
CA VAL A 70 -10.40 5.70 3.08
C VAL A 70 -11.31 4.76 2.28
N SER A 71 -10.80 4.09 1.23
CA SER A 71 -11.54 3.10 0.42
C SER A 71 -12.12 1.94 1.24
N ARG A 72 -11.57 1.70 2.44
CA ARG A 72 -12.00 0.63 3.35
C ARG A 72 -13.19 1.02 4.24
N ASP A 73 -13.51 2.31 4.31
CA ASP A 73 -14.66 2.78 5.12
C ASP A 73 -15.99 2.38 4.46
N ARG A 74 -16.73 1.48 5.13
CA ARG A 74 -18.02 0.99 4.66
C ARG A 74 -19.13 2.05 4.67
N ARG A 75 -18.90 3.21 5.31
CA ARG A 75 -19.84 4.34 5.35
C ARG A 75 -19.80 5.13 4.03
N LEU A 76 -18.73 5.03 3.25
CA LEU A 76 -18.68 5.61 1.90
C LEU A 76 -19.72 4.97 0.97
N SER A 77 -20.18 5.72 -0.03
CA SER A 77 -20.99 5.15 -1.10
C SER A 77 -20.25 4.01 -1.79
N ASN A 78 -21.00 2.98 -2.21
CA ASN A 78 -20.39 1.84 -2.91
C ASN A 78 -19.64 2.28 -4.17
N GLU A 79 -20.14 3.27 -4.88
CA GLU A 79 -19.52 3.81 -6.09
C GLU A 79 -18.15 4.42 -5.79
N LEU A 80 -18.08 5.34 -4.82
CA LEU A 80 -16.80 5.98 -4.45
C LEU A 80 -15.81 4.95 -3.91
N ARG A 81 -16.27 4.05 -3.05
CA ARG A 81 -15.41 3.00 -2.49
C ARG A 81 -14.81 2.12 -3.58
N LEU A 82 -15.62 1.65 -4.54
CA LEU A 82 -15.13 0.85 -5.67
C LEU A 82 -14.14 1.62 -6.55
N ARG A 83 -14.35 2.92 -6.72
CA ARG A 83 -13.39 3.78 -7.45
C ARG A 83 -12.08 3.94 -6.69
N LEU A 84 -12.13 4.24 -5.39
CA LEU A 84 -10.93 4.35 -4.56
C LEU A 84 -10.16 3.03 -4.45
N GLN A 85 -10.85 1.88 -4.44
CA GLN A 85 -10.19 0.56 -4.48
C GLN A 85 -9.35 0.33 -5.74
N ARG A 86 -9.64 1.04 -6.84
CA ARG A 86 -8.78 1.01 -8.04
C ARG A 86 -7.38 1.56 -7.77
N LEU A 87 -7.20 2.41 -6.73
CA LEU A 87 -5.89 2.87 -6.29
C LEU A 87 -4.98 1.74 -5.76
N GLU A 88 -5.57 0.60 -5.35
CA GLU A 88 -4.81 -0.60 -4.92
C GLU A 88 -4.32 -1.45 -6.10
N SER A 89 -4.81 -1.18 -7.33
CA SER A 89 -4.54 -2.00 -8.52
C SER A 89 -4.57 -1.12 -9.77
N VAL A 90 -3.67 -0.16 -9.82
CA VAL A 90 -3.52 0.72 -10.98
C VAL A 90 -2.95 -0.08 -12.15
N THR A 91 -3.51 0.12 -13.36
CA THR A 91 -2.86 -0.36 -14.57
C THR A 91 -1.49 0.32 -14.69
N PRO A 92 -0.40 -0.43 -14.80
CA PRO A 92 0.93 0.16 -14.86
C PRO A 92 1.05 1.14 -16.03
N THR A 93 1.52 2.33 -15.73
CA THR A 93 1.81 3.38 -16.72
C THR A 93 3.31 3.65 -16.82
N THR A 94 4.06 3.41 -15.74
CA THR A 94 5.51 3.57 -15.70
C THR A 94 6.18 2.49 -16.55
N ARG A 95 7.00 2.88 -17.52
CA ARG A 95 7.79 1.98 -18.36
C ARG A 95 9.17 1.79 -17.77
N LEU A 96 9.88 0.76 -18.24
CA LEU A 96 11.27 0.55 -17.86
C LEU A 96 12.15 1.77 -18.17
N ASP A 97 11.96 2.36 -19.35
CA ASP A 97 12.72 3.54 -19.81
C ASP A 97 12.42 4.82 -19.01
N ASP A 98 11.34 4.85 -18.25
CA ASP A 98 10.98 5.99 -17.39
C ASP A 98 11.74 5.95 -16.05
N LEU A 99 12.37 4.82 -15.70
CA LEU A 99 13.09 4.69 -14.44
C LEU A 99 14.32 5.63 -14.38
N PRO A 100 14.72 6.06 -13.17
CA PRO A 100 15.90 6.88 -13.02
C PRO A 100 17.15 6.22 -13.63
N PRO A 101 18.03 6.97 -14.33
CA PRO A 101 19.19 6.41 -15.01
C PRO A 101 20.13 5.61 -14.10
N ASP A 102 20.26 6.01 -12.84
CA ASP A 102 21.06 5.32 -11.83
C ASP A 102 20.46 3.96 -11.44
N VAL A 103 19.12 3.88 -11.39
CA VAL A 103 18.40 2.62 -11.15
C VAL A 103 18.52 1.70 -12.36
N LEU A 104 18.37 2.23 -13.58
CA LEU A 104 18.56 1.45 -14.81
C LEU A 104 19.99 0.89 -14.88
N GLN A 105 21.00 1.70 -14.60
CA GLN A 105 22.38 1.27 -14.56
C GLN A 105 22.63 0.21 -13.49
N GLU A 106 21.98 0.32 -12.33
CA GLU A 106 22.06 -0.68 -11.26
C GLU A 106 21.46 -2.02 -11.74
N LEU A 107 20.29 -2.01 -12.39
CA LEU A 107 19.65 -3.20 -12.96
C LEU A 107 20.50 -3.84 -14.06
N GLU A 108 21.08 -3.06 -14.96
CA GLU A 108 21.98 -3.54 -16.02
C GLU A 108 23.26 -4.19 -15.46
N ASN A 109 23.77 -3.69 -14.34
CA ASN A 109 24.98 -4.24 -13.70
C ASN A 109 24.73 -5.55 -12.93
N MET A 110 23.48 -6.00 -12.78
CA MET A 110 23.14 -7.22 -12.05
C MET A 110 23.45 -8.53 -12.79
N GLY A 111 24.01 -8.45 -14.02
CA GLY A 111 24.49 -9.60 -14.79
C GLY A 111 23.43 -10.21 -15.69
N ASP A 112 23.46 -11.55 -15.88
CA ASP A 112 22.59 -12.30 -16.82
C ASP A 112 21.10 -12.28 -16.40
N ILE A 113 20.48 -11.09 -16.44
CA ILE A 113 19.09 -10.85 -16.12
C ILE A 113 18.37 -10.37 -17.38
N GLU A 114 17.26 -10.99 -17.70
CA GLU A 114 16.36 -10.55 -18.76
C GLU A 114 15.14 -9.84 -18.13
N LEU A 115 15.09 -8.51 -18.30
CA LEU A 115 13.99 -7.67 -17.80
C LEU A 115 12.81 -7.70 -18.78
N SER A 116 11.61 -7.77 -18.25
CA SER A 116 10.40 -7.56 -19.06
C SER A 116 10.16 -6.06 -19.26
N ALA A 117 9.81 -5.68 -20.49
CA ALA A 117 9.44 -4.30 -20.82
C ALA A 117 8.12 -3.86 -20.16
N HIS A 118 7.28 -4.80 -19.70
CA HIS A 118 5.97 -4.54 -19.17
C HIS A 118 5.90 -4.83 -17.66
N PRO A 119 5.61 -3.82 -16.83
CA PRO A 119 5.40 -4.02 -15.41
C PRO A 119 4.21 -4.95 -15.12
N LEU A 120 4.28 -5.69 -14.03
CA LEU A 120 3.17 -6.51 -13.53
C LEU A 120 2.16 -5.71 -12.73
N ALA A 121 2.64 -4.74 -11.96
CA ALA A 121 1.84 -3.94 -11.05
C ALA A 121 2.50 -2.59 -10.80
N GLU A 122 1.70 -1.64 -10.43
CA GLU A 122 2.12 -0.32 -10.00
C GLU A 122 1.39 0.05 -8.71
N ALA A 123 2.16 0.34 -7.65
CA ALA A 123 1.66 0.79 -6.34
C ALA A 123 1.79 2.32 -6.20
N SER A 124 1.47 2.86 -5.03
CA SER A 124 1.59 4.30 -4.74
C SER A 124 2.99 4.85 -5.01
N VAL A 125 4.01 4.15 -4.55
CA VAL A 125 5.42 4.59 -4.60
C VAL A 125 6.33 3.72 -5.46
N ALA A 126 5.88 2.53 -5.89
CA ALA A 126 6.73 1.55 -6.54
C ALA A 126 6.09 0.93 -7.78
N VAL A 127 6.93 0.45 -8.68
CA VAL A 127 6.56 -0.38 -9.82
C VAL A 127 7.18 -1.78 -9.66
N VAL A 128 6.46 -2.82 -10.09
CA VAL A 128 6.89 -4.21 -10.02
C VAL A 128 7.20 -4.72 -11.43
N LEU A 129 8.47 -5.00 -11.68
CA LEU A 129 9.01 -5.44 -12.97
C LEU A 129 9.37 -6.93 -12.91
N PRO A 130 8.80 -7.78 -13.77
CA PRO A 130 9.22 -9.17 -13.84
C PRO A 130 10.55 -9.30 -14.56
N PHE A 131 11.33 -10.27 -14.10
CA PHE A 131 12.58 -10.64 -14.76
C PHE A 131 12.81 -12.15 -14.71
N THR A 132 13.69 -12.62 -15.59
CA THR A 132 14.24 -13.98 -15.55
C THR A 132 15.75 -13.93 -15.40
N TRP A 133 16.32 -14.94 -14.76
CA TRP A 133 17.77 -15.08 -14.66
C TRP A 133 18.18 -16.55 -14.71
N GLN A 134 19.40 -16.80 -15.18
CA GLN A 134 19.98 -18.14 -15.19
C GLN A 134 20.61 -18.43 -13.83
N GLY A 135 19.99 -19.30 -13.04
CA GLY A 135 20.57 -19.74 -11.79
C GLY A 135 21.79 -20.62 -11.99
N LYS A 136 22.84 -20.45 -11.18
CA LYS A 136 24.10 -21.22 -11.28
C LYS A 136 23.92 -22.75 -11.22
N ARG A 137 22.77 -23.24 -10.73
CA ARG A 137 22.49 -24.68 -10.50
C ARG A 137 21.26 -25.19 -11.25
N SER A 138 20.58 -24.36 -12.00
CA SER A 138 19.37 -24.72 -12.76
C SER A 138 19.62 -24.52 -14.24
N HIS A 139 19.18 -25.50 -15.05
CA HIS A 139 19.15 -25.35 -16.51
C HIS A 139 17.94 -24.54 -16.98
N ASP A 140 16.89 -24.45 -16.15
CA ASP A 140 15.70 -23.68 -16.45
C ASP A 140 15.84 -22.24 -15.92
N PRO A 141 15.36 -21.24 -16.68
CA PRO A 141 15.33 -19.86 -16.23
C PRO A 141 14.46 -19.74 -14.99
N GLN A 142 14.95 -19.02 -13.99
CA GLN A 142 14.20 -18.73 -12.78
C GLN A 142 13.43 -17.40 -12.96
N HIS A 143 12.36 -17.23 -12.24
CA HIS A 143 11.48 -16.06 -12.35
C HIS A 143 11.53 -15.23 -11.07
N GLY A 144 11.82 -13.94 -11.24
CA GLY A 144 11.82 -12.96 -10.16
C GLY A 144 10.97 -11.74 -10.48
N VAL A 145 10.83 -10.89 -9.50
CA VAL A 145 10.29 -9.54 -9.63
C VAL A 145 11.18 -8.54 -8.93
N PHE A 146 11.40 -7.41 -9.58
CA PHE A 146 11.96 -6.21 -8.96
C PHE A 146 10.83 -5.29 -8.53
N LYS A 147 10.82 -4.88 -7.27
CA LYS A 147 10.07 -3.73 -6.78
C LYS A 147 11.01 -2.54 -6.76
N VAL A 148 10.71 -1.52 -7.54
CA VAL A 148 11.57 -0.34 -7.77
C VAL A 148 10.76 0.92 -7.49
N LEU A 149 11.38 1.94 -6.89
CA LEU A 149 10.72 3.23 -6.67
C LEU A 149 10.39 3.92 -8.01
N LYS A 150 9.21 4.51 -8.06
CA LYS A 150 8.81 5.33 -9.22
C LYS A 150 9.69 6.55 -9.38
N PRO A 151 9.85 7.07 -10.60
CA PRO A 151 10.61 8.29 -10.85
C PRO A 151 10.12 9.46 -10.01
N GLY A 152 11.03 10.12 -9.29
CA GLY A 152 10.75 11.32 -8.49
C GLY A 152 9.73 11.13 -7.35
N VAL A 153 9.33 9.89 -7.02
CA VAL A 153 8.32 9.65 -5.98
C VAL A 153 8.83 9.98 -4.59
N GLU A 154 10.10 9.74 -4.35
CA GLU A 154 10.73 10.01 -3.05
C GLU A 154 10.71 11.50 -2.74
N GLU A 155 11.15 12.34 -3.69
CA GLU A 155 11.11 13.80 -3.58
C GLU A 155 9.67 14.29 -3.35
N ARG A 156 8.75 13.86 -4.19
CA ARG A 156 7.32 14.21 -4.07
C ARG A 156 6.72 13.82 -2.73
N LEU A 157 7.07 12.63 -2.23
CA LEU A 157 6.61 12.17 -0.93
C LEU A 157 7.14 13.06 0.20
N PHE A 158 8.43 13.38 0.19
CA PHE A 158 9.02 14.22 1.23
C PHE A 158 8.46 15.65 1.21
N GLU A 159 8.31 16.28 0.05
CA GLU A 159 7.65 17.57 -0.09
C GLU A 159 6.25 17.58 0.54
N GLU A 160 5.44 16.57 0.21
CA GLU A 160 4.08 16.46 0.76
C GLU A 160 4.09 16.20 2.28
N LEU A 161 5.03 15.39 2.78
CA LEU A 161 5.16 15.14 4.21
C LEU A 161 5.58 16.37 5.01
N GLU A 162 6.33 17.31 4.42
CA GLU A 162 6.61 18.61 5.03
C GLU A 162 5.33 19.46 5.15
N ILE A 163 4.49 19.48 4.10
CA ILE A 163 3.17 20.15 4.16
C ILE A 163 2.31 19.53 5.27
N TRP A 164 2.32 18.20 5.41
CA TRP A 164 1.57 17.50 6.46
C TRP A 164 2.05 17.82 7.88
N ALA A 165 3.32 18.21 8.04
CA ALA A 165 3.85 18.64 9.34
C ALA A 165 3.11 19.86 9.88
N GLU A 166 2.71 20.77 8.99
CA GLU A 166 2.00 21.99 9.35
C GLU A 166 0.48 21.79 9.35
N LEU A 167 -0.01 20.88 8.51
CA LEU A 167 -1.45 20.63 8.31
C LEU A 167 -2.15 20.24 9.62
N GLY A 168 -1.50 19.49 10.50
CA GLY A 168 -2.11 19.07 11.77
C GLY A 168 -2.51 20.26 12.65
N ALA A 169 -1.58 21.20 12.82
CA ALA A 169 -1.84 22.43 13.59
C ALA A 169 -2.93 23.29 12.93
N PHE A 170 -2.88 23.42 11.61
CA PHE A 170 -3.87 24.16 10.85
C PHE A 170 -5.28 23.55 11.01
N LEU A 171 -5.42 22.22 10.93
CA LEU A 171 -6.71 21.55 11.09
C LEU A 171 -7.26 21.69 12.50
N GLU A 172 -6.42 21.69 13.55
CA GLU A 172 -6.86 21.95 14.92
C GLU A 172 -7.47 23.35 15.07
N GLU A 173 -6.81 24.38 14.52
CA GLU A 173 -7.32 25.75 14.51
C GLU A 173 -8.64 25.86 13.72
N ARG A 174 -8.71 25.26 12.52
CA ARG A 174 -9.91 25.28 11.69
C ARG A 174 -11.06 24.48 12.31
N CYS A 175 -10.77 23.39 13.03
CA CYS A 175 -11.74 22.61 13.76
C CYS A 175 -12.43 23.45 14.84
N GLU A 176 -11.69 24.29 15.59
CA GLU A 176 -12.25 25.22 16.55
C GLU A 176 -13.11 26.29 15.86
N TYR A 177 -12.62 26.86 14.75
CA TYR A 177 -13.38 27.83 13.95
C TYR A 177 -14.72 27.31 13.44
N HIS A 178 -14.77 26.05 13.00
CA HIS A 178 -15.99 25.39 12.51
C HIS A 178 -16.85 24.77 13.63
N VAL A 179 -16.46 24.92 14.89
CA VAL A 179 -17.19 24.36 16.06
C VAL A 179 -17.38 22.84 15.95
N LEU A 180 -16.34 22.15 15.48
CA LEU A 180 -16.32 20.71 15.35
C LEU A 180 -15.77 20.04 16.63
N PRO A 181 -16.07 18.74 16.87
CA PRO A 181 -15.47 18.00 17.97
C PRO A 181 -13.95 18.00 17.88
N ARG A 182 -13.27 18.28 18.99
CA ARG A 182 -11.81 18.27 19.05
C ARG A 182 -11.28 16.86 18.82
N LEU A 183 -10.39 16.74 17.83
CA LEU A 183 -9.59 15.56 17.56
C LEU A 183 -8.12 15.99 17.58
N ASP A 184 -7.26 15.11 18.00
CA ASP A 184 -5.81 15.36 17.95
C ASP A 184 -5.32 15.10 16.52
N TYR A 185 -5.54 16.09 15.64
CA TYR A 185 -5.14 16.02 14.24
C TYR A 185 -3.62 15.99 14.10
N ARG A 186 -2.90 16.72 14.96
CA ARG A 186 -1.45 16.79 14.92
C ARG A 186 -0.82 15.43 15.20
N GLU A 187 -1.19 14.77 16.29
CA GLU A 187 -0.66 13.46 16.64
C GLU A 187 -1.06 12.41 15.60
N THR A 188 -2.29 12.47 15.11
CA THR A 188 -2.80 11.57 14.07
C THR A 188 -2.01 11.71 12.78
N LEU A 189 -1.84 12.94 12.27
CA LEU A 189 -1.09 13.18 11.04
C LEU A 189 0.40 12.89 11.19
N ASP A 190 1.00 13.18 12.34
CA ASP A 190 2.39 12.81 12.63
C ASP A 190 2.60 11.30 12.66
N SER A 191 1.63 10.56 13.16
CA SER A 191 1.66 9.10 13.13
C SER A 191 1.58 8.56 11.69
N VAL A 192 0.68 9.10 10.88
CA VAL A 192 0.57 8.75 9.45
C VAL A 192 1.84 9.15 8.69
N ARG A 193 2.40 10.34 8.94
CA ARG A 193 3.68 10.78 8.35
C ARG A 193 4.80 9.78 8.62
N ARG A 194 4.93 9.32 9.87
CA ARG A 194 5.94 8.30 10.23
C ARG A 194 5.76 6.99 9.46
N LEU A 195 4.53 6.57 9.22
CA LEU A 195 4.23 5.38 8.43
C LEU A 195 4.57 5.59 6.96
N LEU A 196 4.15 6.70 6.36
CA LEU A 196 4.39 7.01 4.95
C LEU A 196 5.88 7.16 4.61
N LYS A 197 6.69 7.74 5.52
CA LYS A 197 8.15 7.78 5.36
C LYS A 197 8.78 6.39 5.18
N GLN A 198 8.14 5.33 5.67
CA GLN A 198 8.67 3.97 5.58
C GLN A 198 8.42 3.33 4.21
N GLU A 199 7.48 3.85 3.43
CA GLU A 199 7.09 3.32 2.12
C GLU A 199 8.25 3.36 1.08
N VAL A 200 9.20 4.26 1.25
CA VAL A 200 10.37 4.42 0.36
C VAL A 200 11.66 3.76 0.89
N HIS A 201 11.61 3.15 2.07
CA HIS A 201 12.77 2.49 2.68
C HIS A 201 12.74 0.98 2.47
N PHE A 202 13.17 0.52 1.31
CA PHE A 202 13.09 -0.89 0.92
C PHE A 202 13.93 -1.84 1.79
N GLU A 203 15.07 -1.41 2.32
CA GLU A 203 15.87 -2.23 3.23
C GLU A 203 15.09 -2.70 4.46
N ARG A 204 14.18 -1.86 4.93
CA ARG A 204 13.30 -2.21 6.05
C ARG A 204 12.24 -3.24 5.65
N GLU A 205 11.63 -3.07 4.47
CA GLU A 205 10.71 -4.06 3.91
C GLU A 205 11.41 -5.40 3.68
N GLN A 206 12.62 -5.38 3.11
CA GLN A 206 13.45 -6.57 2.88
C GLN A 206 13.71 -7.34 4.19
N LYS A 207 14.04 -6.61 5.27
CA LYS A 207 14.20 -7.20 6.59
C LYS A 207 12.90 -7.84 7.09
N HIS A 208 11.77 -7.14 7.00
CA HIS A 208 10.47 -7.64 7.44
C HIS A 208 10.04 -8.86 6.61
N LEU A 209 10.29 -8.84 5.31
CA LEU A 209 10.00 -9.95 4.41
C LEU A 209 10.82 -11.20 4.78
N THR A 210 12.11 -11.02 5.11
CA THR A 210 12.97 -12.11 5.58
C THR A 210 12.45 -12.69 6.91
N GLU A 211 12.13 -11.83 7.88
CA GLU A 211 11.56 -12.26 9.17
C GLU A 211 10.22 -13.02 8.99
N ALA A 212 9.39 -12.56 8.04
CA ALA A 212 8.14 -13.25 7.69
C ALA A 212 8.40 -14.61 7.03
N ALA A 213 9.33 -14.68 6.08
CA ALA A 213 9.70 -15.93 5.43
C ALA A 213 10.19 -16.97 6.44
N ASP A 214 10.99 -16.57 7.44
CA ASP A 214 11.45 -17.45 8.53
C ASP A 214 10.28 -17.89 9.42
N PHE A 215 9.36 -16.99 9.76
CA PHE A 215 8.20 -17.28 10.59
C PHE A 215 7.26 -18.31 9.94
N TYR A 216 7.02 -18.18 8.62
CA TYR A 216 6.15 -19.09 7.87
C TYR A 216 6.88 -20.28 7.23
N ALA A 217 8.20 -20.43 7.44
CA ALA A 217 9.02 -21.46 6.77
C ALA A 217 8.53 -22.91 6.93
N ARG A 218 7.78 -23.20 8.01
CA ARG A 218 7.21 -24.53 8.27
C ARG A 218 5.76 -24.69 7.80
N ASP A 219 5.17 -23.63 7.27
CA ASP A 219 3.82 -23.67 6.75
C ASP A 219 3.81 -24.05 5.28
N THR A 220 3.25 -25.20 4.98
CA THR A 220 3.17 -25.69 3.59
C THR A 220 2.10 -24.97 2.77
N ASN A 221 1.17 -24.27 3.42
CA ASN A 221 0.05 -23.60 2.78
C ASN A 221 0.26 -22.11 2.58
N VAL A 222 1.35 -21.55 3.14
CA VAL A 222 1.67 -20.11 3.03
C VAL A 222 3.00 -19.95 2.30
N ILE A 223 3.03 -18.99 1.38
CA ILE A 223 4.23 -18.60 0.64
C ILE A 223 4.56 -17.15 1.00
N ILE A 224 5.76 -16.94 1.50
CA ILE A 224 6.37 -15.62 1.57
C ILE A 224 7.50 -15.62 0.55
N PRO A 225 7.49 -14.75 -0.49
CA PRO A 225 8.55 -14.70 -1.49
C PRO A 225 9.91 -14.47 -0.83
N ARG A 226 10.92 -15.22 -1.25
CA ARG A 226 12.27 -15.05 -0.74
C ARG A 226 12.96 -13.92 -1.48
N LEU A 227 13.81 -13.19 -0.76
CA LEU A 227 14.68 -12.21 -1.37
C LEU A 227 15.74 -12.91 -2.26
N LEU A 228 16.04 -12.28 -3.37
CA LEU A 228 17.10 -12.67 -4.30
C LEU A 228 18.34 -11.78 -4.06
N PRO A 229 19.54 -12.22 -4.48
CA PRO A 229 20.79 -11.50 -4.21
C PRO A 229 20.98 -10.22 -5.05
N PHE A 230 19.90 -9.62 -5.53
CA PHE A 230 19.84 -8.43 -6.37
C PHE A 230 19.16 -7.25 -5.64
N CYS A 231 19.10 -7.28 -4.31
CA CYS A 231 18.51 -6.22 -3.51
C CYS A 231 19.50 -5.09 -3.25
N SER A 232 18.97 -3.86 -3.20
CA SER A 232 19.67 -2.66 -2.74
C SER A 232 18.74 -1.79 -1.88
N SER A 233 19.16 -0.59 -1.52
CA SER A 233 18.29 0.36 -0.80
C SER A 233 17.10 0.86 -1.65
N ARG A 234 17.19 0.78 -2.98
CA ARG A 234 16.19 1.27 -3.95
C ARG A 234 15.50 0.17 -4.75
N ILE A 235 15.97 -1.06 -4.64
CA ILE A 235 15.49 -2.22 -5.39
C ILE A 235 15.28 -3.38 -4.44
N THR A 236 14.06 -3.90 -4.38
CA THR A 236 13.78 -5.20 -3.76
C THR A 236 13.60 -6.25 -4.84
N ALA A 237 14.50 -7.23 -4.87
CA ALA A 237 14.42 -8.40 -5.76
C ALA A 237 13.88 -9.59 -4.98
N MET A 238 12.83 -10.22 -5.46
CA MET A 238 12.22 -11.38 -4.81
C MET A 238 11.74 -12.43 -5.82
N GLU A 239 11.52 -13.64 -5.34
CA GLU A 239 10.92 -14.72 -6.13
C GLU A 239 9.56 -14.29 -6.68
N ARG A 240 9.29 -14.62 -7.95
CA ARG A 240 7.97 -14.41 -8.54
C ARG A 240 7.05 -15.55 -8.15
N VAL A 241 5.91 -15.21 -7.55
CA VAL A 241 4.84 -16.18 -7.27
C VAL A 241 3.72 -16.01 -8.30
N PHE A 242 3.27 -17.13 -8.87
CA PHE A 242 2.18 -17.15 -9.85
C PHE A 242 0.87 -17.53 -9.15
N GLY A 243 -0.18 -16.76 -9.41
CA GLY A 243 -1.50 -16.98 -8.82
C GLY A 243 -2.46 -15.84 -9.16
N ASP A 244 -3.70 -16.01 -8.75
CA ASP A 244 -4.74 -15.00 -8.89
C ASP A 244 -4.94 -14.25 -7.56
N LYS A 245 -5.36 -12.98 -7.60
CA LYS A 245 -5.74 -12.27 -6.37
C LYS A 245 -6.82 -13.06 -5.63
N VAL A 246 -6.73 -13.09 -4.32
CA VAL A 246 -7.69 -13.83 -3.47
C VAL A 246 -9.16 -13.43 -3.71
N THR A 247 -9.41 -12.22 -4.24
CA THR A 247 -10.73 -11.74 -4.65
C THR A 247 -11.17 -12.21 -6.02
N ASP A 248 -10.25 -12.57 -6.90
CA ASP A 248 -10.49 -12.82 -8.33
C ASP A 248 -10.52 -14.32 -8.65
N VAL A 249 -10.12 -15.14 -7.66
CA VAL A 249 -10.10 -16.60 -7.81
C VAL A 249 -11.50 -17.15 -8.11
N LYS A 250 -11.63 -17.85 -9.23
CA LYS A 250 -12.88 -18.48 -9.66
C LYS A 250 -13.04 -19.86 -9.03
N ILE A 251 -13.42 -19.92 -7.75
CA ILE A 251 -13.60 -21.15 -6.98
C ILE A 251 -15.04 -21.30 -6.47
N GLY A 252 -15.49 -22.54 -6.31
CA GLY A 252 -16.80 -22.86 -5.73
C GLY A 252 -16.92 -22.49 -4.25
N GLY A 253 -18.16 -22.46 -3.72
CA GLY A 253 -18.43 -21.98 -2.36
C GLY A 253 -17.61 -22.64 -1.26
N SER A 254 -17.43 -23.96 -1.28
CA SER A 254 -16.62 -24.70 -0.29
C SER A 254 -15.14 -24.34 -0.33
N ASN A 255 -14.57 -24.13 -1.50
CA ASN A 255 -13.17 -23.73 -1.64
C ASN A 255 -12.96 -22.25 -1.28
N ARG A 256 -13.99 -21.40 -1.46
CA ARG A 256 -13.96 -20.02 -1.00
C ARG A 256 -13.91 -19.93 0.53
N ILE A 257 -14.64 -20.80 1.24
CA ILE A 257 -14.56 -20.90 2.71
C ILE A 257 -13.16 -21.35 3.14
N LYS A 258 -12.60 -22.38 2.51
CA LYS A 258 -11.23 -22.84 2.80
C LYS A 258 -10.18 -21.74 2.59
N LEU A 259 -10.31 -20.97 1.51
CA LEU A 259 -9.41 -19.84 1.27
C LEU A 259 -9.55 -18.74 2.35
N ALA A 260 -10.78 -18.46 2.78
CA ALA A 260 -11.01 -17.49 3.86
C ALA A 260 -10.44 -17.99 5.20
N ASP A 261 -10.60 -19.28 5.50
CA ASP A 261 -10.01 -19.91 6.68
C ASP A 261 -8.48 -19.86 6.63
N LEU A 262 -7.88 -20.14 5.47
CA LEU A 262 -6.44 -20.04 5.28
C LEU A 262 -5.91 -18.59 5.47
N VAL A 263 -6.62 -17.60 4.93
CA VAL A 263 -6.29 -16.19 5.13
C VAL A 263 -6.38 -15.81 6.61
N PHE A 264 -7.44 -16.22 7.30
CA PHE A 264 -7.59 -15.98 8.73
C PHE A 264 -6.51 -16.67 9.56
N GLU A 265 -6.24 -17.94 9.26
CA GLU A 265 -5.20 -18.73 9.93
C GLU A 265 -3.82 -18.08 9.77
N ALA A 266 -3.46 -17.69 8.54
CA ALA A 266 -2.17 -17.09 8.26
C ALA A 266 -2.02 -15.70 8.90
N LEU A 267 -2.99 -14.82 8.73
CA LEU A 267 -2.84 -13.40 9.10
C LEU A 267 -3.24 -13.10 10.55
N VAL A 268 -4.09 -13.93 11.16
CA VAL A 268 -4.61 -13.69 12.50
C VAL A 268 -4.20 -14.81 13.46
N ALA A 269 -4.63 -16.05 13.21
CA ALA A 269 -4.47 -17.10 14.19
C ALA A 269 -3.00 -17.41 14.50
N ARG A 270 -2.15 -17.57 13.49
CA ARG A 270 -0.72 -17.84 13.69
C ARG A 270 0.04 -16.75 14.44
N PRO A 271 -0.04 -15.46 14.06
CA PRO A 271 0.61 -14.40 14.82
C PRO A 271 0.13 -14.32 16.27
N PHE A 272 -1.15 -14.53 16.52
CA PHE A 272 -1.71 -14.42 17.86
C PHE A 272 -1.40 -15.63 18.74
N TRP A 273 -1.45 -16.86 18.22
CA TRP A 273 -1.31 -18.09 18.98
C TRP A 273 0.13 -18.62 19.02
N THR A 274 1.09 -17.91 18.41
CA THR A 274 2.51 -18.31 18.50
C THR A 274 3.02 -18.32 19.92
N ARG A 275 3.97 -19.22 20.20
CA ARG A 275 4.68 -19.30 21.51
C ARG A 275 5.82 -18.28 21.63
N ALA A 276 6.18 -17.57 20.56
CA ALA A 276 7.25 -16.58 20.57
C ALA A 276 6.94 -15.42 21.54
N GLU A 277 7.94 -14.87 22.20
CA GLU A 277 7.79 -13.73 23.12
C GLU A 277 7.31 -12.47 22.39
N VAL A 278 7.82 -12.24 21.18
CA VAL A 278 7.38 -11.17 20.27
C VAL A 278 7.04 -11.80 18.93
N CYS A 279 5.92 -11.42 18.36
CA CYS A 279 5.51 -11.83 17.02
C CYS A 279 5.27 -10.62 16.13
N GLN A 280 5.77 -10.72 14.90
CA GLN A 280 5.43 -9.82 13.81
C GLN A 280 4.14 -10.27 13.16
N PHE A 281 3.30 -9.32 12.78
CA PHE A 281 2.11 -9.56 11.95
C PHE A 281 2.01 -8.53 10.83
N HIS A 282 1.37 -8.92 9.73
CA HIS A 282 1.13 -8.04 8.60
C HIS A 282 0.11 -6.96 8.98
N ALA A 283 0.51 -5.68 8.93
CA ALA A 283 -0.34 -4.58 9.39
C ALA A 283 -1.23 -3.97 8.29
N ASP A 284 -1.02 -4.37 7.02
CA ASP A 284 -1.80 -3.92 5.87
C ASP A 284 -2.31 -5.09 4.99
N PRO A 285 -3.09 -6.05 5.54
CA PRO A 285 -3.50 -7.27 4.85
C PRO A 285 -4.68 -7.02 3.91
N HIS A 286 -4.46 -6.32 2.82
CA HIS A 286 -5.48 -6.15 1.79
C HIS A 286 -5.33 -7.17 0.65
N ALA A 287 -6.41 -7.36 -0.14
CA ALA A 287 -6.45 -8.35 -1.19
C ALA A 287 -5.38 -8.17 -2.28
N GLY A 288 -4.91 -6.93 -2.50
CA GLY A 288 -3.82 -6.63 -3.42
C GLY A 288 -2.47 -7.22 -3.01
N ASN A 289 -2.30 -7.54 -1.72
CA ASN A 289 -1.08 -8.13 -1.16
C ASN A 289 -1.17 -9.65 -1.00
N MET A 290 -2.18 -10.29 -1.58
CA MET A 290 -2.41 -11.73 -1.44
C MET A 290 -2.79 -12.40 -2.75
N LEU A 291 -2.10 -13.50 -3.08
CA LEU A 291 -2.45 -14.36 -4.20
C LEU A 291 -2.78 -15.77 -3.72
N CYS A 292 -3.73 -16.40 -4.40
CA CYS A 292 -3.95 -17.84 -4.32
C CYS A 292 -3.25 -18.50 -5.50
N THR A 293 -2.35 -19.43 -5.24
CA THR A 293 -1.61 -20.15 -6.27
C THR A 293 -2.47 -21.28 -6.86
N GLN A 294 -2.03 -21.86 -7.98
CA GLN A 294 -2.75 -22.98 -8.61
C GLN A 294 -2.84 -24.23 -7.73
N ASP A 295 -1.88 -24.43 -6.83
CA ASP A 295 -1.85 -25.49 -5.82
C ASP A 295 -2.53 -25.06 -4.48
N GLU A 296 -3.41 -24.07 -4.55
CA GLU A 296 -4.27 -23.59 -3.46
C GLU A 296 -3.51 -23.07 -2.22
N ARG A 297 -2.25 -22.61 -2.39
CA ARG A 297 -1.49 -21.96 -1.32
C ARG A 297 -1.73 -20.44 -1.33
N LEU A 298 -1.61 -19.82 -0.16
CA LEU A 298 -1.70 -18.38 0.03
C LEU A 298 -0.31 -17.73 -0.04
N ALA A 299 -0.09 -16.87 -1.03
CA ALA A 299 1.11 -16.03 -1.08
C ALA A 299 0.79 -14.65 -0.48
N ILE A 300 1.68 -14.14 0.38
CA ILE A 300 1.53 -12.84 1.08
C ILE A 300 2.73 -11.97 0.74
N PHE A 301 2.45 -10.77 0.23
CA PHE A 301 3.43 -9.80 -0.24
C PHE A 301 3.38 -8.52 0.59
N ASP A 302 4.27 -7.57 0.25
CA ASP A 302 4.32 -6.20 0.76
C ASP A 302 4.37 -6.12 2.30
N TRP A 303 5.53 -6.47 2.85
CA TRP A 303 5.79 -6.41 4.28
C TRP A 303 6.35 -5.03 4.73
N THR A 304 6.00 -3.97 4.00
CA THR A 304 6.39 -2.59 4.35
C THR A 304 5.84 -2.21 5.72
N LEU A 305 4.55 -2.50 5.96
CA LEU A 305 3.89 -2.22 7.23
C LEU A 305 3.71 -3.50 8.06
N VAL A 306 4.39 -3.55 9.18
CA VAL A 306 4.28 -4.63 10.15
C VAL A 306 4.01 -4.10 11.54
N GLY A 307 3.18 -4.82 12.29
CA GLY A 307 3.02 -4.63 13.72
C GLY A 307 3.80 -5.71 14.49
N ARG A 308 4.14 -5.41 15.73
CA ARG A 308 4.77 -6.37 16.63
C ARG A 308 4.01 -6.40 17.94
N LEU A 309 3.70 -7.60 18.43
CA LEU A 309 3.00 -7.80 19.68
C LEU A 309 3.83 -8.71 20.58
N THR A 310 4.04 -8.29 21.82
CA THR A 310 4.55 -9.16 22.87
C THR A 310 3.51 -10.21 23.24
N LYS A 311 3.94 -11.28 23.88
CA LYS A 311 3.02 -12.32 24.38
C LYS A 311 1.95 -11.73 25.31
N GLN A 312 2.33 -10.80 26.21
CA GLN A 312 1.38 -10.14 27.10
C GLN A 312 0.33 -9.33 26.32
N GLN A 313 0.76 -8.52 25.36
CA GLN A 313 -0.18 -7.74 24.52
C GLN A 313 -1.16 -8.63 23.74
N ARG A 314 -0.71 -9.81 23.25
CA ARG A 314 -1.62 -10.76 22.60
C ARG A 314 -2.64 -11.34 23.58
N VAL A 315 -2.24 -11.66 24.80
CA VAL A 315 -3.15 -12.13 25.86
C VAL A 315 -4.17 -11.04 26.20
N ASP A 316 -3.72 -9.80 26.38
CA ASP A 316 -4.59 -8.67 26.71
C ASP A 316 -5.63 -8.42 25.60
N LEU A 317 -5.21 -8.47 24.31
CA LEU A 317 -6.11 -8.35 23.17
C LEU A 317 -7.16 -9.47 23.12
N VAL A 318 -6.76 -10.72 23.35
CA VAL A 318 -7.70 -11.85 23.43
C VAL A 318 -8.71 -11.65 24.57
N GLN A 319 -8.26 -11.18 25.74
CA GLN A 319 -9.15 -10.88 26.85
C GLN A 319 -10.15 -9.78 26.54
N ILE A 320 -9.71 -8.70 25.84
CA ILE A 320 -10.60 -7.62 25.40
C ILE A 320 -11.66 -8.16 24.43
N VAL A 321 -11.25 -8.98 23.45
CA VAL A 321 -12.19 -9.56 22.47
C VAL A 321 -13.19 -10.48 23.16
N LEU A 322 -12.74 -11.36 24.07
CA LEU A 322 -13.63 -12.26 24.80
C LEU A 322 -14.55 -11.50 25.76
N GLY A 323 -14.04 -10.47 26.46
CA GLY A 323 -14.85 -9.64 27.34
C GLY A 323 -15.87 -8.76 26.62
N GLY A 324 -15.67 -8.46 25.32
CA GLY A 324 -16.65 -7.75 24.49
C GLY A 324 -17.75 -8.66 23.89
N ILE A 325 -17.60 -9.98 24.01
CA ILE A 325 -18.60 -10.97 23.55
C ILE A 325 -19.55 -11.40 24.68
N THR A 326 -19.15 -11.20 25.92
CA THR A 326 -19.96 -11.49 27.13
C THR A 326 -20.73 -10.25 27.59
#